data_1154278d0bbf151892c0698b168452ca
#
_entry.id   1154278d0bbf151892c0698b168452ca
#
_cell.length_a   1.000
_cell.length_b   1.000
_cell.length_c   1.000
_cell.angle_alpha   90.00
_cell.angle_beta   90.00
_cell.angle_gamma   90.00
#
_symmetry.space_group_name_H-M   'P 1'
#
loop_
_entity.id
_entity.type
_entity.pdbx_description
1 polymer ?
#
loop_
_entity_poly.entity_id
_entity_poly.type
_entity_poly.pdbx_seq_one_letter_code
_entity_poly.pdbx_strand_id
1 'polypeptide(L)'
;MIFGWTNSFRYKAIDFSFFFRGSIGNPVLNHVRMAYAQPGYLIGSNALDDPLTYQLKEVPKNCSLYIVNASFVRLDNVTLGYTFNTKKLNWLDKARIYVTGQNLFVITGYKGLDPETNMGRNDGLAPGVEDREFYPKARTFTFGVNLTF
;
A
#
# COMPACT_ATOMS: atom_id res chain seq x y z
N MET A 1 -2.88 10.32 -13.00
CA MET A 1 -2.66 11.49 -12.10
C MET A 1 -2.19 10.97 -10.75
N ILE A 2 -1.07 11.48 -10.21
CA ILE A 2 -0.54 11.13 -8.89
C ILE A 2 -0.73 12.34 -7.97
N PHE A 3 -1.11 12.10 -6.72
CA PHE A 3 -1.29 13.14 -5.72
C PHE A 3 -0.81 12.69 -4.33
N GLY A 4 -0.47 13.68 -3.50
CA GLY A 4 -0.16 13.50 -2.07
C GLY A 4 -0.77 14.63 -1.27
N TRP A 5 -1.31 14.29 -0.09
CA TRP A 5 -1.89 15.26 0.84
C TRP A 5 -1.39 15.00 2.24
N THR A 6 -0.62 15.95 2.76
CA THR A 6 -0.13 15.93 4.15
C THR A 6 -0.84 17.01 4.94
N ASN A 7 -1.22 16.67 6.15
CA ASN A 7 -1.70 17.65 7.12
C ASN A 7 -1.13 17.38 8.50
N SER A 8 -0.94 18.44 9.29
CA SER A 8 -0.40 18.38 10.64
C SER A 8 -1.18 19.34 11.54
N PHE A 9 -1.59 18.85 12.68
CA PHE A 9 -2.33 19.60 13.68
C PHE A 9 -1.58 19.57 15.00
N ARG A 10 -1.57 20.67 15.70
CA ARG A 10 -1.08 20.75 17.07
C ARG A 10 -2.10 21.46 17.93
N TYR A 11 -2.47 20.80 19.01
CA TYR A 11 -3.34 21.36 20.03
C TYR A 11 -2.76 21.11 21.42
N LYS A 12 -2.30 22.18 22.09
CA LYS A 12 -1.61 22.10 23.40
C LYS A 12 -0.44 21.11 23.36
N ALA A 13 -0.55 20.02 24.07
CA ALA A 13 0.46 18.98 24.21
C ALA A 13 0.36 17.88 23.15
N ILE A 14 -0.71 17.84 22.36
CA ILE A 14 -0.97 16.80 21.37
C ILE A 14 -0.56 17.31 20.00
N ASP A 15 0.15 16.48 19.26
CA ASP A 15 0.41 16.65 17.83
C ASP A 15 -0.12 15.44 17.06
N PHE A 16 -0.74 15.72 15.93
CA PHE A 16 -1.31 14.72 15.04
C PHE A 16 -0.96 15.08 13.60
N SER A 17 -0.49 14.10 12.84
CA SER A 17 -0.24 14.28 11.43
C SER A 17 -0.66 13.05 10.64
N PHE A 18 -1.02 13.26 9.37
CA PHE A 18 -1.30 12.17 8.45
C PHE A 18 -0.84 12.51 7.04
N PHE A 19 -0.60 11.46 6.27
CA PHE A 19 -0.25 11.54 4.87
C PHE A 19 -1.08 10.56 4.04
N PHE A 20 -1.90 11.10 3.15
CA PHE A 20 -2.55 10.36 2.07
C PHE A 20 -1.80 10.53 0.78
N ARG A 21 -1.73 9.47 0.01
CA ARG A 21 -1.27 9.51 -1.37
C ARG A 21 -2.14 8.61 -2.24
N GLY A 22 -2.12 8.87 -3.53
CA GLY A 22 -2.90 8.07 -4.45
C GLY A 22 -2.49 8.29 -5.91
N SER A 23 -3.00 7.39 -6.74
CA SER A 23 -2.90 7.45 -8.18
C SER A 23 -4.25 7.19 -8.81
N ILE A 24 -4.62 8.02 -9.78
CA ILE A 24 -5.85 7.89 -10.54
C ILE A 24 -5.50 7.64 -12.00
N GLY A 25 -6.18 6.68 -12.64
CA GLY A 25 -5.89 6.29 -14.02
C GLY A 25 -4.55 5.52 -14.11
N ASN A 26 -4.31 4.61 -13.17
CA ASN A 26 -3.11 3.78 -13.14
C ASN A 26 -3.42 2.39 -13.75
N PRO A 27 -3.12 2.15 -15.04
CA PRO A 27 -3.30 0.83 -15.63
C PRO A 27 -2.22 -0.13 -15.10
N VAL A 28 -2.63 -1.33 -14.74
CA VAL A 28 -1.74 -2.41 -14.28
C VAL A 28 -2.04 -3.67 -15.06
N LEU A 29 -0.99 -4.34 -15.54
CA LEU A 29 -1.09 -5.70 -16.08
C LEU A 29 -1.15 -6.69 -14.92
N ASN A 30 -2.32 -7.29 -14.71
CA ASN A 30 -2.53 -8.28 -13.66
C ASN A 30 -2.00 -9.65 -14.11
N HIS A 31 -0.73 -9.88 -13.86
CA HIS A 31 -0.04 -11.10 -14.26
C HIS A 31 -0.46 -12.31 -13.40
N VAL A 32 -0.88 -12.07 -12.15
CA VAL A 32 -1.44 -13.10 -11.27
C VAL A 32 -2.75 -13.63 -11.85
N ARG A 33 -3.66 -12.74 -12.25
CA ARG A 33 -4.90 -13.11 -12.93
C ARG A 33 -4.63 -13.86 -14.23
N MET A 34 -3.69 -13.38 -15.04
CA MET A 34 -3.30 -14.03 -16.28
C MET A 34 -2.79 -15.46 -16.06
N ALA A 35 -2.01 -15.67 -14.99
CA ALA A 35 -1.42 -16.96 -14.71
C ALA A 35 -2.39 -17.96 -14.08
N TYR A 36 -3.25 -17.53 -13.16
CA TYR A 36 -4.02 -18.44 -12.31
C TYR A 36 -5.54 -18.47 -12.59
N ALA A 37 -6.07 -17.54 -13.39
CA ALA A 37 -7.50 -17.52 -13.72
C ALA A 37 -7.85 -18.39 -14.92
N GLN A 38 -7.28 -19.60 -15.01
CA GLN A 38 -7.51 -20.51 -16.14
C GLN A 38 -8.07 -21.83 -15.67
N PRO A 39 -9.13 -22.34 -16.34
CA PRO A 39 -9.73 -23.63 -16.01
C PRO A 39 -8.75 -24.83 -16.09
N GLY A 40 -7.73 -24.75 -16.95
CA GLY A 40 -6.72 -25.79 -17.09
C GLY A 40 -5.89 -26.06 -15.83
N TYR A 41 -5.79 -25.09 -14.93
CA TYR A 41 -5.09 -25.28 -13.65
C TYR A 41 -5.87 -26.11 -12.64
N LEU A 42 -7.20 -26.25 -12.79
CA LEU A 42 -8.03 -27.05 -11.88
C LEU A 42 -7.69 -28.55 -11.86
N ILE A 43 -6.95 -29.04 -12.85
CA ILE A 43 -6.56 -30.46 -12.93
C ILE A 43 -5.46 -30.81 -11.91
N GLY A 44 -4.65 -29.83 -11.48
CA GLY A 44 -3.50 -30.08 -10.59
C GLY A 44 -3.31 -29.05 -9.48
N SER A 45 -4.06 -27.94 -9.50
CA SER A 45 -3.94 -26.86 -8.51
C SER A 45 -5.21 -26.02 -8.47
N ASN A 46 -5.28 -25.08 -7.51
CA ASN A 46 -6.40 -24.14 -7.45
C ASN A 46 -6.26 -23.07 -8.55
N ALA A 47 -7.40 -22.66 -9.11
CA ALA A 47 -7.51 -21.53 -10.02
C ALA A 47 -8.31 -20.39 -9.39
N LEU A 48 -8.07 -19.16 -9.85
CA LEU A 48 -8.90 -18.02 -9.49
C LEU A 48 -10.25 -18.13 -10.21
N ASP A 49 -11.33 -17.85 -9.49
CA ASP A 49 -12.68 -17.81 -10.06
C ASP A 49 -12.84 -16.50 -10.87
N ASP A 50 -12.69 -16.60 -12.17
CA ASP A 50 -12.85 -15.49 -13.10
C ASP A 50 -13.68 -15.89 -14.33
N PRO A 51 -14.96 -15.50 -14.36
CA PRO A 51 -15.87 -15.85 -15.46
C PRO A 51 -15.39 -15.41 -16.84
N LEU A 52 -14.60 -14.35 -16.92
CA LEU A 52 -14.07 -13.84 -18.20
C LEU A 52 -13.04 -14.78 -18.83
N THR A 53 -12.38 -15.60 -18.01
CA THR A 53 -11.34 -16.52 -18.48
C THR A 53 -11.86 -17.92 -18.79
N TYR A 54 -13.08 -18.29 -18.35
CA TYR A 54 -13.67 -19.62 -18.58
C TYR A 54 -13.84 -19.99 -20.06
N GLN A 55 -13.98 -18.99 -20.92
CA GLN A 55 -14.16 -19.20 -22.37
C GLN A 55 -12.83 -19.24 -23.13
N LEU A 56 -11.72 -18.94 -22.47
CA LEU A 56 -10.40 -18.92 -23.11
C LEU A 56 -9.89 -20.34 -23.27
N LYS A 57 -9.73 -20.77 -24.52
CA LYS A 57 -9.19 -22.09 -24.89
C LYS A 57 -7.68 -22.05 -25.14
N GLU A 58 -7.11 -20.86 -25.27
CA GLU A 58 -5.70 -20.65 -25.61
C GLU A 58 -4.85 -20.40 -24.37
N VAL A 59 -3.54 -20.66 -24.51
CA VAL A 59 -2.53 -20.26 -23.51
C VAL A 59 -2.58 -18.75 -23.30
N PRO A 60 -2.58 -18.25 -22.07
CA PRO A 60 -2.66 -16.82 -21.80
C PRO A 60 -1.46 -16.10 -22.38
N LYS A 61 -1.75 -14.99 -23.01
CA LYS A 61 -0.75 -14.07 -23.56
C LYS A 61 -0.98 -12.69 -22.95
N ASN A 62 0.07 -11.89 -22.89
CA ASN A 62 -0.05 -10.48 -22.52
C ASN A 62 -1.01 -9.78 -23.48
N CYS A 63 -2.19 -9.44 -23.01
CA CYS A 63 -3.21 -8.75 -23.78
C CYS A 63 -4.03 -7.79 -22.92
N SER A 64 -4.83 -6.96 -23.54
CA SER A 64 -5.64 -5.93 -22.86
C SER A 64 -6.66 -6.48 -21.87
N LEU A 65 -7.05 -7.74 -21.97
CA LEU A 65 -7.95 -8.42 -21.03
C LEU A 65 -7.42 -8.40 -19.58
N TYR A 66 -6.10 -8.42 -19.43
CA TYR A 66 -5.43 -8.44 -18.11
C TYR A 66 -4.94 -7.07 -17.66
N ILE A 67 -5.16 -6.02 -18.50
CA ILE A 67 -4.88 -4.64 -18.11
C ILE A 67 -6.10 -4.10 -17.38
N VAL A 68 -5.93 -3.79 -16.12
CA VAL A 68 -7.00 -3.31 -15.24
C VAL A 68 -6.63 -1.98 -14.61
N ASN A 69 -7.65 -1.20 -14.26
CA ASN A 69 -7.43 0.06 -13.56
C ASN A 69 -7.11 -0.21 -12.07
N ALA A 70 -5.92 0.16 -11.65
CA ALA A 70 -5.44 0.05 -10.28
C ALA A 70 -5.38 1.43 -9.58
N SER A 71 -6.34 2.30 -9.83
CA SER A 71 -6.49 3.55 -9.09
C SER A 71 -6.64 3.28 -7.61
N PHE A 72 -5.99 4.08 -6.78
CA PHE A 72 -6.02 3.90 -5.33
C PHE A 72 -5.84 5.21 -4.56
N VAL A 73 -6.28 5.19 -3.32
CA VAL A 73 -5.93 6.15 -2.27
C VAL A 73 -5.44 5.37 -1.05
N ARG A 74 -4.26 5.70 -0.55
CA ARG A 74 -3.62 5.02 0.58
C ARG A 74 -3.39 5.99 1.73
N LEU A 75 -3.76 5.60 2.94
CA LEU A 75 -3.29 6.24 4.17
C LEU A 75 -1.91 5.66 4.50
N ASP A 76 -0.90 6.38 4.07
CA ASP A 76 0.48 5.91 4.09
C ASP A 76 1.15 6.09 5.45
N ASN A 77 0.86 7.21 6.12
CA ASN A 77 1.42 7.50 7.43
C ASN A 77 0.42 8.25 8.32
N VAL A 78 0.37 7.89 9.59
CA VAL A 78 -0.32 8.63 10.64
C VAL A 78 0.55 8.65 11.87
N THR A 79 0.76 9.84 12.45
CA THR A 79 1.51 9.99 13.70
C THR A 79 0.65 10.74 14.71
N LEU A 80 0.59 10.21 15.92
CA LEU A 80 0.02 10.87 17.09
C LEU A 80 1.09 11.00 18.16
N GLY A 81 1.36 12.21 18.60
CA GLY A 81 2.34 12.52 19.64
C GLY A 81 1.74 13.25 20.83
N TYR A 82 2.33 13.04 21.99
CA TYR A 82 2.02 13.77 23.21
C TYR A 82 3.30 14.27 23.86
N THR A 83 3.37 15.57 24.11
CA THR A 83 4.50 16.22 24.75
C THR A 83 4.18 16.54 26.21
N PHE A 84 4.94 15.97 27.12
CA PHE A 84 4.78 16.19 28.55
C PHE A 84 5.30 17.56 28.97
N ASN A 85 4.68 18.12 29.99
CA ASN A 85 5.16 19.32 30.64
C ASN A 85 6.23 18.94 31.68
N THR A 86 7.50 19.20 31.37
CA THR A 86 8.67 18.83 32.19
C THR A 86 9.14 19.93 33.12
N LYS A 87 8.44 21.08 33.23
CA LYS A 87 8.83 22.23 34.06
C LYS A 87 9.16 21.95 35.53
N LYS A 88 8.73 20.80 36.05
CA LYS A 88 9.04 20.37 37.43
C LYS A 88 10.32 19.52 37.52
N LEU A 89 10.93 19.18 36.40
CA LEU A 89 12.10 18.32 36.30
C LEU A 89 13.28 19.15 35.79
N ASN A 90 14.16 19.61 36.66
CA ASN A 90 15.28 20.49 36.30
C ASN A 90 16.32 19.86 35.38
N TRP A 91 16.27 18.54 35.18
CA TRP A 91 17.21 17.78 34.35
C TRP A 91 16.63 17.37 32.99
N LEU A 92 15.35 17.60 32.73
CA LEU A 92 14.66 17.20 31.52
C LEU A 92 13.88 18.36 30.91
N ASP A 93 14.35 18.85 29.79
CA ASP A 93 13.73 20.00 29.11
C ASP A 93 12.44 19.60 28.42
N LYS A 94 12.42 18.43 27.80
CA LYS A 94 11.27 17.98 27.03
C LYS A 94 11.17 16.47 26.96
N ALA A 95 9.96 15.95 27.12
CA ALA A 95 9.64 14.55 26.89
C ALA A 95 8.45 14.45 25.95
N ARG A 96 8.56 13.65 24.89
CA ARG A 96 7.48 13.36 23.95
C ARG A 96 7.39 11.87 23.67
N ILE A 97 6.20 11.30 23.82
CA ILE A 97 5.88 9.96 23.32
C ILE A 97 5.11 10.09 22.01
N TYR A 98 5.27 9.13 21.13
CA TYR A 98 4.49 9.09 19.89
C TYR A 98 4.24 7.66 19.42
N VAL A 99 3.18 7.52 18.65
CA VAL A 99 2.88 6.34 17.87
C VAL A 99 2.74 6.72 16.42
N THR A 100 3.36 5.94 15.54
CA THR A 100 3.24 6.09 14.10
C THR A 100 2.71 4.80 13.51
N GLY A 101 1.67 4.90 12.69
CA GLY A 101 1.17 3.81 11.88
C GLY A 101 1.51 4.05 10.40
N GLN A 102 2.06 3.05 9.73
CA GLN A 102 2.38 3.12 8.30
C GLN A 102 1.56 2.11 7.52
N ASN A 103 1.20 2.48 6.28
CA ASN A 103 0.44 1.65 5.36
C ASN A 103 -0.86 1.08 5.97
N LEU A 104 -1.63 1.95 6.63
CA LEU A 104 -2.76 1.53 7.46
C LEU A 104 -3.91 0.95 6.65
N PHE A 105 -4.27 1.58 5.54
CA PHE A 105 -5.26 1.06 4.60
C PHE A 105 -5.08 1.63 3.20
N VAL A 106 -5.64 0.91 2.24
CA VAL A 106 -5.76 1.33 0.84
C VAL A 106 -7.22 1.19 0.40
N ILE A 107 -7.71 2.22 -0.27
CA ILE A 107 -9.02 2.23 -0.94
C ILE A 107 -8.74 2.06 -2.43
N THR A 108 -9.21 0.97 -3.02
CA THR A 108 -9.01 0.65 -4.43
C THR A 108 -10.10 -0.26 -4.95
N GLY A 109 -10.40 -0.18 -6.23
CA GLY A 109 -11.21 -1.17 -6.94
C GLY A 109 -10.37 -2.31 -7.56
N TYR A 110 -9.06 -2.26 -7.42
CA TYR A 110 -8.16 -3.28 -7.93
C TYR A 110 -8.30 -4.59 -7.15
N LYS A 111 -8.44 -5.71 -7.85
CA LYS A 111 -8.63 -7.04 -7.26
C LYS A 111 -7.36 -7.88 -7.16
N GLY A 112 -6.18 -7.30 -7.46
CA GLY A 112 -4.88 -7.92 -7.26
C GLY A 112 -4.33 -7.72 -5.85
N LEU A 113 -3.07 -8.11 -5.65
CA LEU A 113 -2.41 -8.08 -4.35
C LEU A 113 -2.18 -6.65 -3.80
N ASP A 114 -1.71 -5.74 -4.65
CA ASP A 114 -1.50 -4.33 -4.31
C ASP A 114 -1.64 -3.48 -5.59
N PRO A 115 -2.42 -2.38 -5.59
CA PRO A 115 -2.56 -1.51 -6.77
C PRO A 115 -1.27 -0.76 -7.13
N GLU A 116 -0.29 -0.74 -6.25
CA GLU A 116 1.01 -0.09 -6.39
C GLU A 116 2.10 -1.12 -6.68
N THR A 117 1.81 -1.96 -7.65
CA THR A 117 2.70 -3.05 -8.04
C THR A 117 3.72 -2.62 -9.08
N ASN A 118 4.90 -3.22 -9.01
CA ASN A 118 5.98 -3.01 -9.97
C ASN A 118 6.85 -4.27 -10.06
N MET A 119 6.81 -4.95 -11.18
CA MET A 119 7.56 -6.18 -11.41
C MET A 119 9.08 -5.97 -11.44
N GLY A 120 9.53 -4.77 -11.73
CA GLY A 120 10.94 -4.43 -11.81
C GLY A 120 11.61 -4.23 -10.45
N ARG A 121 11.74 -5.28 -9.64
CA ARG A 121 12.41 -5.21 -8.32
C ARG A 121 13.81 -4.64 -8.37
N ASN A 122 14.52 -4.81 -9.48
CA ASN A 122 15.94 -4.44 -9.60
C ASN A 122 16.27 -3.52 -10.78
N ASP A 123 15.43 -3.40 -11.79
CA ASP A 123 15.76 -2.68 -13.02
C ASP A 123 14.72 -1.60 -13.43
N GLY A 124 13.56 -1.58 -12.81
CA GLY A 124 12.52 -0.59 -13.11
C GLY A 124 11.94 -0.66 -14.53
N LEU A 125 12.27 -1.68 -15.29
CA LEU A 125 11.93 -1.79 -16.72
C LEU A 125 10.49 -2.23 -16.98
N ALA A 126 9.77 -2.70 -15.96
CA ALA A 126 8.39 -3.15 -16.08
C ALA A 126 7.45 -2.50 -15.04
N PRO A 127 7.29 -1.15 -15.06
CA PRO A 127 6.36 -0.48 -14.18
C PRO A 127 4.92 -0.88 -14.49
N GLY A 128 4.07 -1.02 -13.46
CA GLY A 128 2.66 -1.36 -13.64
C GLY A 128 2.39 -2.81 -14.05
N VAL A 129 3.32 -3.71 -13.80
CA VAL A 129 3.12 -5.16 -13.94
C VAL A 129 3.09 -5.80 -12.57
N GLU A 130 2.01 -6.55 -12.27
CA GLU A 130 1.94 -7.34 -11.04
C GLU A 130 2.70 -8.65 -11.23
N ASP A 131 3.68 -8.90 -10.36
CA ASP A 131 4.41 -10.15 -10.32
C ASP A 131 3.75 -11.15 -9.37
N ARG A 132 3.87 -12.44 -9.68
CA ARG A 132 3.39 -13.54 -8.83
C ARG A 132 4.14 -13.64 -7.49
N GLU A 133 5.35 -13.12 -7.43
CA GLU A 133 6.20 -13.09 -6.24
C GLU A 133 6.03 -11.80 -5.41
N PHE A 134 5.15 -10.91 -5.84
CA PHE A 134 4.93 -9.65 -5.13
C PHE A 134 4.20 -9.89 -3.81
N TYR A 135 4.81 -9.43 -2.72
CA TYR A 135 4.19 -9.47 -1.40
C TYR A 135 3.57 -8.10 -1.07
N PRO A 136 2.30 -8.05 -0.63
CA PRO A 136 1.66 -6.80 -0.23
C PRO A 136 2.41 -6.08 0.88
N LYS A 137 2.38 -4.76 0.88
CA LYS A 137 3.03 -3.94 1.91
C LYS A 137 2.43 -4.22 3.29
N ALA A 138 3.28 -4.53 4.26
CA ALA A 138 2.86 -4.75 5.64
C ALA A 138 2.41 -3.45 6.31
N ARG A 139 1.45 -3.55 7.24
CA ARG A 139 1.15 -2.49 8.19
C ARG A 139 2.22 -2.47 9.27
N THR A 140 2.74 -1.29 9.58
CA THR A 140 3.78 -1.14 10.59
C THR A 140 3.33 -0.14 11.64
N PHE A 141 3.53 -0.49 12.91
CA PHE A 141 3.30 0.41 14.04
C PHE A 141 4.61 0.62 14.78
N THR A 142 4.97 1.89 14.96
CA THR A 142 6.18 2.30 15.66
C THR A 142 5.79 3.11 16.88
N PHE A 143 6.35 2.74 18.02
CA PHE A 143 6.25 3.50 19.27
C PHE A 143 7.59 4.12 19.57
N GLY A 144 7.62 5.39 19.95
CA GLY A 144 8.86 6.07 20.22
C GLY A 144 8.75 7.08 21.35
N VAL A 145 9.91 7.38 21.92
CA VAL A 145 10.07 8.37 22.98
C VAL A 145 11.22 9.31 22.58
N ASN A 146 10.97 10.61 22.64
CA ASN A 146 11.98 11.63 22.45
C ASN A 146 12.19 12.37 23.78
N LEU A 147 13.44 12.38 24.26
CA LEU A 147 13.83 13.08 25.47
C LEU A 147 14.88 14.13 25.10
N THR A 148 14.74 15.33 25.67
CA THR A 148 15.72 16.42 25.56
C THR A 148 16.14 16.82 26.95
N PHE A 149 17.45 16.82 27.21
CA PHE A 149 18.08 17.14 28.49
C PHE A 149 18.72 18.52 28.43
#